data_32b818c44f1de4ac1f911b7969a35c2d
#
_entry.id   32b818c44f1de4ac1f911b7969a35c2d
#
_cell.length_a   1.000
_cell.length_b   1.000
_cell.length_c   1.000
_cell.angle_alpha   90.00
_cell.angle_beta   90.00
_cell.angle_gamma   90.00
#
_symmetry.space_group_name_H-M   'P 1'
#
loop_
_entity.id
_entity.type
_entity.pdbx_description
1 polymer ?
#
loop_
_entity_poly.entity_id
_entity_poly.type
_entity_poly.pdbx_seq_one_letter_code
_entity_poly.pdbx_strand_id
1 'polypeptide(L)'
;MSGASVDECLLRVATSIGTPSFVYFTEPIVARAAALQAAFGGRFALSYAAKSNPNPALLGWLKDHVAFLDVSSSGEFRLGTQAGWEPARASFTGPGKRDFELKEAIEGGLGELVLESVREAIAADRIAGSLGRVQHVLVRIAPSRVPKGFGDQMAGRPSAFGIDVEEIHEAFPKILALPNLRVTGLHIYSGTQCLKPDAIADNYRTFLSIFREVCDRYDLAPEKLVFGSGLGIPYHDGDKPLDLAAVAGGIIGDLDALKGEARFASTQLVLELGRYLVGEAGYFVTRVISVKESRGNRIGICDGGMNNHLPASGHFGMVIHRNYAMHKVGGGDPAEKIDLVGPLCTSIDRLANGVVLPRIEEGDLIAVHNSGAYGLTASPIHFISHAAPREVLVEANAPRDVTRQLGDIA
;
A
#
# COMPACT_ATOMS: atom_id res chain seq x y z
N MET A 1 1.48 15.40 -15.76
CA MET A 1 0.68 16.66 -15.69
C MET A 1 1.58 17.77 -15.19
N SER A 2 1.42 19.02 -15.66
CA SER A 2 2.08 20.18 -15.06
C SER A 2 1.38 20.55 -13.74
N GLY A 3 2.08 21.20 -12.79
CA GLY A 3 1.48 21.63 -11.51
C GLY A 3 0.24 22.51 -11.71
N ALA A 4 0.23 23.41 -12.69
CA ALA A 4 -0.94 24.23 -13.02
C ALA A 4 -2.17 23.40 -13.42
N SER A 5 -1.96 22.31 -14.18
CA SER A 5 -3.06 21.38 -14.55
C SER A 5 -3.61 20.60 -13.36
N VAL A 6 -2.78 20.29 -12.35
CA VAL A 6 -3.25 19.64 -11.11
C VAL A 6 -4.10 20.61 -10.29
N ASP A 7 -3.61 21.84 -10.06
CA ASP A 7 -4.34 22.85 -9.28
C ASP A 7 -5.70 23.19 -9.89
N GLU A 8 -5.79 23.33 -11.20
CA GLU A 8 -7.07 23.53 -11.89
C GLU A 8 -8.05 22.39 -11.65
N CYS A 9 -7.58 21.14 -11.62
CA CYS A 9 -8.39 19.99 -11.32
C CYS A 9 -8.83 19.98 -9.86
N LEU A 10 -7.92 20.26 -8.90
CA LEU A 10 -8.24 20.33 -7.48
C LEU A 10 -9.25 21.44 -7.18
N LEU A 11 -9.14 22.60 -7.82
CA LEU A 11 -10.13 23.69 -7.74
C LEU A 11 -11.50 23.26 -8.24
N ARG A 12 -11.58 22.58 -9.40
CA ARG A 12 -12.84 22.03 -9.91
C ARG A 12 -13.46 21.04 -8.93
N VAL A 13 -12.68 20.10 -8.40
CA VAL A 13 -13.15 19.13 -7.41
C VAL A 13 -13.70 19.84 -6.18
N ALA A 14 -12.95 20.77 -5.61
CA ALA A 14 -13.35 21.51 -4.42
C ALA A 14 -14.62 22.35 -4.64
N THR A 15 -14.88 22.80 -5.89
CA THR A 15 -16.05 23.61 -6.24
C THR A 15 -17.27 22.77 -6.56
N SER A 16 -17.10 21.64 -7.29
CA SER A 16 -18.23 20.86 -7.80
C SER A 16 -18.60 19.66 -6.92
N ILE A 17 -17.63 19.09 -6.19
CA ILE A 17 -17.82 17.90 -5.35
C ILE A 17 -17.70 18.27 -3.87
N GLY A 18 -16.73 19.14 -3.50
CA GLY A 18 -16.55 19.65 -2.17
C GLY A 18 -15.26 19.23 -1.48
N THR A 19 -15.08 19.72 -0.25
CA THR A 19 -13.97 19.41 0.68
C THR A 19 -14.53 18.96 2.03
N PRO A 20 -13.75 18.22 2.85
CA PRO A 20 -12.44 17.65 2.52
C PRO A 20 -12.58 16.51 1.50
N SER A 21 -11.56 16.31 0.66
CA SER A 21 -11.59 15.30 -0.39
C SER A 21 -10.22 14.65 -0.62
N PHE A 22 -10.22 13.36 -0.96
CA PHE A 22 -9.08 12.66 -1.54
C PHE A 22 -9.24 12.62 -3.05
N VAL A 23 -8.22 13.07 -3.77
CA VAL A 23 -8.24 13.14 -5.24
C VAL A 23 -7.11 12.27 -5.78
N TYR A 24 -7.46 11.21 -6.51
CA TYR A 24 -6.54 10.22 -7.05
C TYR A 24 -6.42 10.38 -8.57
N PHE A 25 -5.21 10.59 -9.07
CA PHE A 25 -4.92 10.72 -10.49
C PHE A 25 -4.39 9.41 -11.05
N THR A 26 -4.96 8.93 -12.16
CA THR A 26 -4.57 7.65 -12.75
C THR A 26 -3.25 7.72 -13.52
N GLU A 27 -2.92 8.84 -14.15
CA GLU A 27 -1.72 8.99 -14.96
C GLU A 27 -0.40 8.75 -14.18
N PRO A 28 -0.22 9.26 -12.95
CA PRO A 28 0.97 8.94 -12.17
C PRO A 28 1.10 7.45 -11.86
N ILE A 29 -0.02 6.73 -11.69
CA ILE A 29 -0.01 5.28 -11.44
C ILE A 29 0.49 4.53 -12.67
N VAL A 30 -0.02 4.89 -13.86
CA VAL A 30 0.46 4.30 -15.14
C VAL A 30 1.94 4.56 -15.32
N ALA A 31 2.37 5.82 -15.13
CA ALA A 31 3.78 6.18 -15.27
C ALA A 31 4.68 5.39 -14.30
N ARG A 32 4.21 5.17 -13.09
CA ARG A 32 4.94 4.41 -12.06
C ARG A 32 5.02 2.92 -12.41
N ALA A 33 3.93 2.32 -12.86
CA ALA A 33 3.92 0.92 -13.32
C ALA A 33 4.84 0.73 -14.53
N ALA A 34 4.81 1.65 -15.50
CA ALA A 34 5.70 1.62 -16.66
C ALA A 34 7.17 1.77 -16.27
N ALA A 35 7.49 2.67 -15.32
CA ALA A 35 8.85 2.85 -14.80
C ALA A 35 9.38 1.57 -14.12
N LEU A 36 8.54 0.88 -13.35
CA LEU A 36 8.89 -0.42 -12.76
C LEU A 36 9.18 -1.47 -13.83
N GLN A 37 8.30 -1.60 -14.83
CA GLN A 37 8.50 -2.54 -15.93
C GLN A 37 9.79 -2.25 -16.72
N ALA A 38 10.04 -0.98 -17.00
CA ALA A 38 11.26 -0.56 -17.69
C ALA A 38 12.51 -0.84 -16.86
N ALA A 39 12.53 -0.43 -15.58
CA ALA A 39 13.69 -0.59 -14.71
C ALA A 39 14.07 -2.07 -14.51
N PHE A 40 13.11 -2.95 -14.27
CA PHE A 40 13.35 -4.38 -14.08
C PHE A 40 13.30 -5.20 -15.39
N GLY A 41 13.13 -4.56 -16.54
CA GLY A 41 13.10 -5.22 -17.84
C GLY A 41 12.02 -6.31 -17.94
N GLY A 42 10.83 -6.07 -17.36
CA GLY A 42 9.71 -7.00 -17.41
C GLY A 42 9.87 -8.26 -16.54
N ARG A 43 10.88 -8.36 -15.67
CA ARG A 43 11.15 -9.57 -14.87
C ARG A 43 10.10 -9.83 -13.79
N PHE A 44 9.39 -8.80 -13.35
CA PHE A 44 8.34 -8.91 -12.35
C PHE A 44 6.96 -8.69 -12.95
N ALA A 45 6.02 -9.57 -12.61
CA ALA A 45 4.60 -9.24 -12.65
C ALA A 45 4.26 -8.36 -11.45
N LEU A 46 3.45 -7.32 -11.65
CA LEU A 46 3.07 -6.40 -10.57
C LEU A 46 1.81 -6.92 -9.85
N SER A 47 1.85 -6.92 -8.53
CA SER A 47 0.70 -7.19 -7.66
C SER A 47 0.37 -5.93 -6.87
N TYR A 48 -0.91 -5.57 -6.80
CA TYR A 48 -1.38 -4.43 -6.03
C TYR A 48 -1.92 -4.86 -4.67
N ALA A 49 -1.38 -4.31 -3.58
CA ALA A 49 -1.88 -4.53 -2.23
C ALA A 49 -3.05 -3.58 -1.93
N ALA A 50 -4.27 -4.13 -1.90
CA ALA A 50 -5.52 -3.39 -1.73
C ALA A 50 -5.55 -2.50 -0.49
N LYS A 51 -4.95 -2.96 0.63
CA LYS A 51 -4.86 -2.21 1.90
C LYS A 51 -4.31 -0.79 1.76
N SER A 52 -3.54 -0.50 0.71
CA SER A 52 -3.01 0.85 0.50
C SER A 52 -4.07 1.84 0.08
N ASN A 53 -5.00 1.42 -0.78
CA ASN A 53 -6.20 2.15 -1.15
C ASN A 53 -7.23 1.19 -1.79
N PRO A 54 -8.22 0.71 -1.02
CA PRO A 54 -9.22 -0.25 -1.48
C PRO A 54 -10.47 0.41 -2.10
N ASN A 55 -10.36 1.65 -2.61
CA ASN A 55 -11.50 2.27 -3.29
C ASN A 55 -11.94 1.42 -4.49
N PRO A 56 -13.22 0.97 -4.59
CA PRO A 56 -13.66 0.05 -5.63
C PRO A 56 -13.45 0.56 -7.05
N ALA A 57 -13.60 1.88 -7.28
CA ALA A 57 -13.37 2.46 -8.60
C ALA A 57 -11.87 2.40 -8.99
N LEU A 58 -10.97 2.64 -8.02
CA LEU A 58 -9.53 2.49 -8.23
C LEU A 58 -9.15 1.01 -8.43
N LEU A 59 -9.71 0.09 -7.64
CA LEU A 59 -9.50 -1.35 -7.82
C LEU A 59 -9.95 -1.80 -9.20
N GLY A 60 -11.16 -1.39 -9.63
CA GLY A 60 -11.69 -1.71 -10.95
C GLY A 60 -10.85 -1.16 -12.10
N TRP A 61 -10.24 0.00 -11.91
CA TRP A 61 -9.31 0.57 -12.88
C TRP A 61 -7.97 -0.17 -12.90
N LEU A 62 -7.42 -0.53 -11.72
CA LEU A 62 -6.13 -1.20 -11.59
C LEU A 62 -6.09 -2.61 -12.19
N LYS A 63 -7.21 -3.33 -12.30
CA LYS A 63 -7.26 -4.71 -12.84
C LYS A 63 -6.69 -4.84 -14.25
N ASP A 64 -6.73 -3.75 -15.03
CA ASP A 64 -6.24 -3.70 -16.40
C ASP A 64 -4.77 -3.21 -16.49
N HIS A 65 -4.18 -2.81 -15.35
CA HIS A 65 -2.85 -2.21 -15.28
C HIS A 65 -1.81 -3.03 -14.49
N VAL A 66 -2.27 -3.94 -13.64
CA VAL A 66 -1.40 -4.84 -12.87
C VAL A 66 -1.90 -6.29 -12.96
N ALA A 67 -1.00 -7.26 -12.75
CA ALA A 67 -1.32 -8.67 -12.96
C ALA A 67 -2.17 -9.27 -11.84
N PHE A 68 -1.91 -8.88 -10.58
CA PHE A 68 -2.48 -9.51 -9.39
C PHE A 68 -3.00 -8.47 -8.39
N LEU A 69 -3.91 -8.92 -7.53
CA LEU A 69 -4.43 -8.19 -6.38
C LEU A 69 -4.04 -8.94 -5.10
N ASP A 70 -3.39 -8.28 -4.15
CA ASP A 70 -3.19 -8.81 -2.81
C ASP A 70 -4.23 -8.19 -1.86
N VAL A 71 -4.98 -9.04 -1.15
CA VAL A 71 -5.98 -8.64 -0.16
C VAL A 71 -5.56 -9.09 1.24
N SER A 72 -5.98 -8.35 2.26
CA SER A 72 -5.63 -8.62 3.65
C SER A 72 -6.85 -8.90 4.53
N SER A 73 -8.04 -9.00 3.94
CA SER A 73 -9.29 -9.36 4.58
C SER A 73 -10.31 -9.90 3.58
N SER A 74 -11.32 -10.62 4.07
CA SER A 74 -12.46 -11.03 3.22
C SER A 74 -13.24 -9.82 2.68
N GLY A 75 -13.25 -8.70 3.42
CA GLY A 75 -13.83 -7.45 2.95
C GLY A 75 -13.11 -6.90 1.72
N GLU A 76 -11.78 -6.87 1.70
CA GLU A 76 -11.00 -6.48 0.51
C GLU A 76 -11.17 -7.47 -0.64
N PHE A 77 -11.30 -8.77 -0.36
CA PHE A 77 -11.59 -9.78 -1.39
C PHE A 77 -12.95 -9.52 -2.06
N ARG A 78 -14.00 -9.22 -1.26
CA ARG A 78 -15.32 -8.82 -1.80
C ARG A 78 -15.22 -7.56 -2.64
N LEU A 79 -14.55 -6.51 -2.13
CA LEU A 79 -14.38 -5.26 -2.88
C LEU A 79 -13.65 -5.49 -4.22
N GLY A 80 -12.60 -6.31 -4.23
CA GLY A 80 -11.88 -6.67 -5.46
C GLY A 80 -12.78 -7.39 -6.46
N THR A 81 -13.51 -8.42 -6.02
CA THR A 81 -14.41 -9.19 -6.91
C THR A 81 -15.57 -8.34 -7.42
N GLN A 82 -16.17 -7.49 -6.58
CA GLN A 82 -17.20 -6.52 -6.99
C GLN A 82 -16.66 -5.48 -7.98
N ALA A 83 -15.40 -5.10 -7.86
CA ALA A 83 -14.70 -4.23 -8.81
C ALA A 83 -14.32 -4.92 -10.12
N GLY A 84 -14.64 -6.22 -10.28
CA GLY A 84 -14.42 -6.99 -11.49
C GLY A 84 -13.08 -7.70 -11.59
N TRP A 85 -12.37 -7.88 -10.48
CA TRP A 85 -11.21 -8.77 -10.45
C TRP A 85 -11.64 -10.22 -10.52
N GLU A 86 -10.95 -11.01 -11.33
CA GLU A 86 -11.08 -12.46 -11.30
C GLU A 86 -10.51 -12.99 -9.98
N PRO A 87 -11.27 -13.76 -9.18
CA PRO A 87 -10.81 -14.28 -7.89
C PRO A 87 -9.48 -15.05 -7.98
N ALA A 88 -9.26 -15.75 -9.09
CA ALA A 88 -8.02 -16.50 -9.37
C ALA A 88 -6.77 -15.59 -9.50
N ARG A 89 -6.94 -14.29 -9.71
CA ARG A 89 -5.85 -13.31 -9.73
C ARG A 89 -5.60 -12.66 -8.36
N ALA A 90 -6.35 -13.05 -7.34
CA ALA A 90 -6.19 -12.53 -5.99
C ALA A 90 -5.37 -13.47 -5.10
N SER A 91 -4.52 -12.89 -4.26
CA SER A 91 -3.87 -13.53 -3.11
C SER A 91 -4.43 -12.98 -1.80
N PHE A 92 -4.50 -13.80 -0.74
CA PHE A 92 -4.97 -13.36 0.57
C PHE A 92 -3.88 -13.51 1.62
N THR A 93 -3.32 -12.38 2.03
CA THR A 93 -2.21 -12.23 2.99
C THR A 93 -2.73 -11.71 4.33
N GLY A 94 -2.04 -12.02 5.42
CA GLY A 94 -2.34 -11.48 6.76
C GLY A 94 -2.36 -12.54 7.85
N PRO A 95 -1.89 -12.21 9.08
CA PRO A 95 -1.66 -13.19 10.14
C PRO A 95 -2.92 -13.57 10.93
N GLY A 96 -4.03 -12.86 10.74
CA GLY A 96 -5.24 -12.99 11.56
C GLY A 96 -6.47 -13.49 10.81
N LYS A 97 -6.31 -14.30 9.75
CA LYS A 97 -7.44 -14.85 8.99
C LYS A 97 -8.28 -15.79 9.85
N ARG A 98 -9.58 -15.51 9.92
CA ARG A 98 -10.56 -16.31 10.67
C ARG A 98 -11.14 -17.39 9.77
N ASP A 99 -11.66 -18.46 10.36
CA ASP A 99 -12.20 -19.60 9.59
C ASP A 99 -13.26 -19.20 8.58
N PHE A 100 -14.12 -18.22 8.91
CA PHE A 100 -15.14 -17.76 7.97
C PHE A 100 -14.54 -16.97 6.79
N GLU A 101 -13.46 -16.21 7.00
CA GLU A 101 -12.75 -15.48 5.95
C GLU A 101 -12.00 -16.44 5.02
N LEU A 102 -11.36 -17.47 5.60
CA LEU A 102 -10.76 -18.55 4.82
C LEU A 102 -11.80 -19.27 3.96
N LYS A 103 -12.96 -19.60 4.58
CA LYS A 103 -14.05 -20.26 3.86
C LYS A 103 -14.57 -19.42 2.71
N GLU A 104 -14.88 -18.15 2.97
CA GLU A 104 -15.38 -17.22 1.97
C GLU A 104 -14.40 -17.08 0.77
N ALA A 105 -13.11 -16.91 1.05
CA ALA A 105 -12.10 -16.76 0.02
C ALA A 105 -11.92 -18.05 -0.80
N ILE A 106 -11.81 -19.22 -0.15
CA ILE A 106 -11.66 -20.51 -0.82
C ILE A 106 -12.90 -20.85 -1.66
N GLU A 107 -14.10 -20.65 -1.09
CA GLU A 107 -15.38 -20.86 -1.78
C GLU A 107 -15.55 -19.89 -2.97
N GLY A 108 -15.08 -18.65 -2.80
CA GLY A 108 -15.06 -17.60 -3.82
C GLY A 108 -14.06 -17.83 -4.97
N GLY A 109 -13.20 -18.85 -4.89
CA GLY A 109 -12.24 -19.18 -5.95
C GLY A 109 -10.95 -18.38 -5.87
N LEU A 110 -10.52 -18.00 -4.67
CA LEU A 110 -9.24 -17.32 -4.43
C LEU A 110 -8.08 -18.04 -5.15
N GLY A 111 -7.22 -17.28 -5.81
CA GLY A 111 -6.04 -17.83 -6.50
C GLY A 111 -5.06 -18.45 -5.53
N GLU A 112 -4.51 -17.66 -4.62
CA GLU A 112 -3.53 -18.15 -3.64
C GLU A 112 -3.84 -17.65 -2.23
N LEU A 113 -3.79 -18.57 -1.28
CA LEU A 113 -3.79 -18.23 0.15
C LEU A 113 -2.35 -18.12 0.63
N VAL A 114 -1.96 -16.97 1.18
CA VAL A 114 -0.63 -16.76 1.75
C VAL A 114 -0.64 -17.21 3.21
N LEU A 115 -0.01 -18.32 3.50
CA LEU A 115 0.02 -18.95 4.82
C LEU A 115 1.03 -18.26 5.74
N GLU A 116 0.57 -17.84 6.89
CA GLU A 116 1.39 -17.16 7.90
C GLU A 116 1.79 -18.12 9.05
N SER A 117 1.19 -19.32 9.15
CA SER A 117 1.46 -20.31 10.20
C SER A 117 0.95 -21.71 9.84
N VAL A 118 1.48 -22.73 10.54
CA VAL A 118 0.98 -24.13 10.45
C VAL A 118 -0.47 -24.23 10.93
N ARG A 119 -0.85 -23.49 11.98
CA ARG A 119 -2.25 -23.47 12.48
C ARG A 119 -3.21 -23.01 11.38
N GLU A 120 -2.84 -21.98 10.65
CA GLU A 120 -3.65 -21.48 9.54
C GLU A 120 -3.73 -22.50 8.39
N ALA A 121 -2.61 -23.14 8.06
CA ALA A 121 -2.56 -24.18 7.04
C ALA A 121 -3.52 -25.33 7.36
N ILE A 122 -3.54 -25.82 8.62
CA ILE A 122 -4.45 -26.87 9.07
C ILE A 122 -5.92 -26.42 8.95
N ALA A 123 -6.22 -25.17 9.32
CA ALA A 123 -7.58 -24.63 9.18
C ALA A 123 -8.00 -24.53 7.70
N ALA A 124 -7.12 -24.04 6.85
CA ALA A 124 -7.36 -23.92 5.40
C ALA A 124 -7.54 -25.30 4.75
N ASP A 125 -6.72 -26.28 5.09
CA ASP A 125 -6.84 -27.67 4.60
C ASP A 125 -8.21 -28.26 4.95
N ARG A 126 -8.62 -28.18 6.22
CA ARG A 126 -9.92 -28.67 6.68
C ARG A 126 -11.07 -27.99 5.93
N ILE A 127 -10.99 -26.68 5.72
CA ILE A 127 -12.03 -25.91 5.01
C ILE A 127 -12.04 -26.30 3.53
N ALA A 128 -10.89 -26.34 2.86
CA ALA A 128 -10.78 -26.74 1.47
C ALA A 128 -11.33 -28.15 1.24
N GLY A 129 -10.97 -29.12 2.11
CA GLY A 129 -11.50 -30.47 2.09
C GLY A 129 -13.02 -30.52 2.25
N SER A 130 -13.61 -29.72 3.17
CA SER A 130 -15.07 -29.64 3.35
C SER A 130 -15.81 -29.09 2.12
N LEU A 131 -15.12 -28.31 1.28
CA LEU A 131 -15.62 -27.74 0.02
C LEU A 131 -15.29 -28.63 -1.20
N GLY A 132 -14.60 -29.77 -1.01
CA GLY A 132 -14.14 -30.64 -2.09
C GLY A 132 -13.13 -29.97 -3.02
N ARG A 133 -12.30 -29.06 -2.50
CA ARG A 133 -11.33 -28.28 -3.25
C ARG A 133 -9.90 -28.54 -2.80
N VAL A 134 -8.95 -28.29 -3.68
CA VAL A 134 -7.53 -28.16 -3.36
C VAL A 134 -7.17 -26.67 -3.50
N GLN A 135 -6.79 -26.01 -2.39
CA GLN A 135 -6.41 -24.61 -2.38
C GLN A 135 -4.93 -24.43 -2.68
N HIS A 136 -4.60 -23.59 -3.66
CA HIS A 136 -3.22 -23.17 -3.90
C HIS A 136 -2.75 -22.23 -2.80
N VAL A 137 -1.54 -22.45 -2.31
CA VAL A 137 -0.99 -21.66 -1.20
C VAL A 137 0.43 -21.21 -1.48
N LEU A 138 0.76 -20.03 -0.97
CA LEU A 138 2.12 -19.55 -0.84
C LEU A 138 2.50 -19.60 0.64
N VAL A 139 3.71 -20.02 0.97
CA VAL A 139 4.18 -19.99 2.35
C VAL A 139 4.97 -18.70 2.56
N ARG A 140 4.51 -17.89 3.51
CA ARG A 140 5.21 -16.64 3.88
C ARG A 140 6.30 -16.94 4.89
N ILE A 141 7.52 -16.55 4.53
CA ILE A 141 8.70 -16.73 5.37
C ILE A 141 9.16 -15.36 5.88
N ALA A 142 9.42 -15.26 7.18
CA ALA A 142 9.97 -14.07 7.81
C ALA A 142 11.49 -14.19 7.94
N PRO A 143 12.28 -13.35 7.22
CA PRO A 143 13.73 -13.35 7.35
C PRO A 143 14.19 -12.97 8.75
N SER A 144 15.34 -13.51 9.19
CA SER A 144 15.95 -13.22 10.49
C SER A 144 16.49 -11.78 10.62
N ARG A 145 16.67 -11.09 9.49
CA ARG A 145 17.14 -9.69 9.47
C ARG A 145 16.47 -8.89 8.35
N VAL A 146 16.39 -7.59 8.60
CA VAL A 146 15.99 -6.59 7.59
C VAL A 146 17.09 -5.54 7.50
N PRO A 147 17.56 -5.16 6.31
CA PRO A 147 18.57 -4.12 6.15
C PRO A 147 18.12 -2.78 6.74
N LYS A 148 19.07 -1.96 7.20
CA LYS A 148 18.78 -0.63 7.75
C LYS A 148 18.29 0.31 6.66
N GLY A 149 17.16 0.98 6.91
CA GLY A 149 16.60 1.98 5.99
C GLY A 149 15.11 1.79 5.71
N PHE A 150 14.53 0.66 6.13
CA PHE A 150 13.09 0.45 6.08
C PHE A 150 12.40 1.22 7.22
N GLY A 151 11.30 1.91 6.88
CA GLY A 151 10.56 2.72 7.85
C GLY A 151 9.75 1.88 8.85
N ASP A 152 9.10 0.82 8.36
CA ASP A 152 8.42 -0.18 9.19
C ASP A 152 8.91 -1.58 8.82
N GLN A 153 9.15 -2.41 9.83
CA GLN A 153 9.75 -3.74 9.70
C GLN A 153 8.77 -4.80 10.22
N MET A 154 8.51 -5.79 9.37
CA MET A 154 7.60 -6.91 9.62
C MET A 154 8.35 -8.24 9.82
N ALA A 155 9.69 -8.22 9.81
CA ALA A 155 10.58 -9.34 10.03
C ALA A 155 11.87 -8.86 10.72
N GLY A 156 12.80 -9.77 11.04
CA GLY A 156 14.07 -9.45 11.72
C GLY A 156 13.92 -9.13 13.20
N ARG A 157 12.74 -9.29 13.76
CA ARG A 157 12.35 -9.13 15.16
C ARG A 157 11.07 -9.93 15.42
N PRO A 158 10.68 -10.24 16.67
CA PRO A 158 9.40 -10.88 16.94
C PRO A 158 8.25 -10.12 16.28
N SER A 159 7.46 -10.82 15.49
CA SER A 159 6.41 -10.24 14.66
C SER A 159 5.27 -11.25 14.47
N ALA A 160 4.08 -10.76 14.11
CA ALA A 160 2.94 -11.62 13.81
C ALA A 160 2.98 -12.18 12.37
N PHE A 161 3.95 -11.76 11.56
CA PHE A 161 3.94 -12.00 10.12
C PHE A 161 4.87 -13.14 9.70
N GLY A 162 4.30 -14.12 9.00
CA GLY A 162 5.03 -15.22 8.40
C GLY A 162 5.54 -16.26 9.40
N ILE A 163 6.16 -17.30 8.87
CA ILE A 163 6.89 -18.31 9.64
C ILE A 163 8.35 -17.88 9.67
N ASP A 164 8.93 -17.79 10.87
CA ASP A 164 10.33 -17.40 11.00
C ASP A 164 11.24 -18.38 10.24
N VAL A 165 12.26 -17.85 9.56
CA VAL A 165 13.16 -18.66 8.74
C VAL A 165 13.83 -19.77 9.54
N GLU A 166 14.02 -19.58 10.84
CA GLU A 166 14.58 -20.56 11.77
C GLU A 166 13.63 -21.75 12.02
N GLU A 167 12.30 -21.52 11.89
CA GLU A 167 11.25 -22.51 12.14
C GLU A 167 10.76 -23.19 10.84
N ILE A 168 11.16 -22.68 9.68
CA ILE A 168 10.61 -23.12 8.39
C ILE A 168 10.82 -24.61 8.16
N HIS A 169 11.92 -25.16 8.63
CA HIS A 169 12.26 -26.58 8.45
C HIS A 169 11.43 -27.53 9.32
N GLU A 170 10.80 -27.02 10.38
CA GLU A 170 9.81 -27.78 11.16
C GLU A 170 8.40 -27.59 10.60
N ALA A 171 8.09 -26.39 10.13
CA ALA A 171 6.76 -26.00 9.65
C ALA A 171 6.44 -26.52 8.24
N PHE A 172 7.38 -26.39 7.31
CA PHE A 172 7.15 -26.65 5.90
C PHE A 172 6.75 -28.09 5.58
N PRO A 173 7.39 -29.14 6.17
CA PRO A 173 6.94 -30.52 5.99
C PRO A 173 5.50 -30.78 6.47
N LYS A 174 5.09 -30.10 7.56
CA LYS A 174 3.72 -30.20 8.09
C LYS A 174 2.71 -29.62 7.10
N ILE A 175 3.07 -28.53 6.42
CA ILE A 175 2.23 -27.89 5.39
C ILE A 175 2.16 -28.78 4.15
N LEU A 176 3.30 -29.32 3.68
CA LEU A 176 3.35 -30.22 2.53
C LEU A 176 2.52 -31.50 2.70
N ALA A 177 2.32 -31.95 3.94
CA ALA A 177 1.55 -33.16 4.26
C ALA A 177 0.03 -32.95 4.21
N LEU A 178 -0.47 -31.71 4.03
CA LEU A 178 -1.90 -31.37 4.05
C LEU A 178 -2.52 -31.65 2.66
N PRO A 179 -3.45 -32.62 2.55
CA PRO A 179 -3.88 -33.16 1.25
C PRO A 179 -4.76 -32.21 0.44
N ASN A 180 -5.40 -31.21 1.07
CA ASN A 180 -6.27 -30.27 0.39
C ASN A 180 -5.58 -28.93 0.11
N LEU A 181 -4.27 -28.85 0.35
CA LEU A 181 -3.44 -27.70 0.00
C LEU A 181 -2.39 -28.09 -1.05
N ARG A 182 -2.11 -27.16 -1.97
CA ARG A 182 -1.02 -27.28 -2.91
C ARG A 182 -0.08 -26.09 -2.75
N VAL A 183 1.13 -26.33 -2.28
CA VAL A 183 2.16 -25.28 -2.21
C VAL A 183 2.64 -24.97 -3.62
N THR A 184 2.30 -23.77 -4.11
CA THR A 184 2.65 -23.27 -5.44
C THR A 184 3.84 -22.30 -5.42
N GLY A 185 4.26 -21.87 -4.23
CA GLY A 185 5.39 -20.97 -4.13
C GLY A 185 5.61 -20.40 -2.74
N LEU A 186 6.44 -19.37 -2.71
CA LEU A 186 6.88 -18.72 -1.48
C LEU A 186 6.63 -17.22 -1.56
N HIS A 187 6.47 -16.60 -0.40
CA HIS A 187 6.23 -15.17 -0.23
C HIS A 187 7.14 -14.62 0.86
N ILE A 188 7.79 -13.47 0.62
CA ILE A 188 8.56 -12.75 1.64
C ILE A 188 8.21 -11.26 1.57
N TYR A 189 7.82 -10.71 2.72
CA TYR A 189 7.62 -9.28 2.92
C TYR A 189 8.23 -8.87 4.25
N SER A 190 9.35 -8.15 4.22
CA SER A 190 10.15 -7.86 5.42
C SER A 190 9.99 -6.44 5.95
N GLY A 191 9.61 -5.48 5.11
CA GLY A 191 9.44 -4.09 5.52
C GLY A 191 9.03 -3.18 4.38
N THR A 192 8.72 -1.93 4.73
CA THR A 192 8.19 -0.92 3.79
C THR A 192 8.89 0.42 3.94
N GLN A 193 8.62 1.36 3.03
CA GLN A 193 9.06 2.76 3.05
C GLN A 193 10.59 2.91 3.10
N CYS A 194 11.30 2.16 2.25
CA CYS A 194 12.74 2.29 2.07
C CYS A 194 13.06 3.19 0.87
N LEU A 195 13.89 4.22 1.10
CA LEU A 195 14.38 5.13 0.05
C LEU A 195 15.87 4.88 -0.28
N LYS A 196 16.44 3.76 0.22
CA LYS A 196 17.85 3.40 0.00
C LYS A 196 17.95 2.24 -0.99
N PRO A 197 18.43 2.48 -2.22
CA PRO A 197 18.51 1.44 -3.26
C PRO A 197 19.29 0.20 -2.81
N ASP A 198 20.45 0.39 -2.21
CA ASP A 198 21.32 -0.72 -1.77
C ASP A 198 20.65 -1.59 -0.71
N ALA A 199 19.89 -0.98 0.22
CA ALA A 199 19.16 -1.73 1.25
C ALA A 199 18.05 -2.58 0.65
N ILE A 200 17.37 -2.08 -0.39
CA ILE A 200 16.32 -2.84 -1.11
C ILE A 200 16.96 -4.00 -1.88
N ALA A 201 18.05 -3.76 -2.61
CA ALA A 201 18.76 -4.80 -3.35
C ALA A 201 19.29 -5.90 -2.41
N ASP A 202 19.89 -5.52 -1.25
CA ASP A 202 20.36 -6.48 -0.24
C ASP A 202 19.19 -7.29 0.36
N ASN A 203 18.06 -6.67 0.59
CA ASN A 203 16.85 -7.34 1.04
C ASN A 203 16.38 -8.39 0.03
N TYR A 204 16.37 -8.06 -1.26
CA TYR A 204 15.98 -9.02 -2.30
C TYR A 204 16.98 -10.16 -2.45
N ARG A 205 18.28 -9.93 -2.28
CA ARG A 205 19.28 -11.03 -2.22
C ARG A 205 18.99 -11.98 -1.06
N THR A 206 18.60 -11.44 0.09
CA THR A 206 18.16 -12.27 1.23
C THR A 206 16.95 -13.13 0.84
N PHE A 207 15.96 -12.57 0.13
CA PHE A 207 14.80 -13.34 -0.36
C PHE A 207 15.23 -14.47 -1.31
N LEU A 208 16.08 -14.15 -2.28
CA LEU A 208 16.59 -15.14 -3.24
C LEU A 208 17.32 -16.29 -2.56
N SER A 209 18.14 -15.99 -1.52
CA SER A 209 18.83 -17.02 -0.74
C SER A 209 17.85 -17.96 -0.03
N ILE A 210 16.83 -17.40 0.63
CA ILE A 210 15.81 -18.19 1.34
C ILE A 210 14.98 -19.01 0.34
N PHE A 211 14.58 -18.43 -0.78
CA PHE A 211 13.82 -19.13 -1.81
C PHE A 211 14.58 -20.32 -2.37
N ARG A 212 15.88 -20.16 -2.71
CA ARG A 212 16.73 -21.28 -3.16
C ARG A 212 16.84 -22.36 -2.11
N GLU A 213 17.18 -21.99 -0.88
CA GLU A 213 17.37 -22.95 0.21
C GLU A 213 16.13 -23.82 0.42
N VAL A 214 14.95 -23.18 0.57
CA VAL A 214 13.70 -23.92 0.82
C VAL A 214 13.30 -24.76 -0.38
N CYS A 215 13.38 -24.21 -1.60
CA CYS A 215 13.03 -24.96 -2.82
C CYS A 215 13.97 -26.15 -3.06
N ASP A 216 15.28 -25.98 -2.81
CA ASP A 216 16.26 -27.07 -2.97
C ASP A 216 16.07 -28.15 -1.93
N ARG A 217 15.84 -27.78 -0.67
CA ARG A 217 15.68 -28.73 0.43
C ARG A 217 14.44 -29.61 0.30
N TYR A 218 13.35 -29.07 -0.24
CA TYR A 218 12.07 -29.77 -0.33
C TYR A 218 11.70 -30.18 -1.75
N ASP A 219 12.63 -30.07 -2.68
CA ASP A 219 12.43 -30.36 -4.10
C ASP A 219 11.21 -29.63 -4.70
N LEU A 220 10.97 -28.39 -4.24
CA LEU A 220 9.87 -27.57 -4.73
C LEU A 220 10.26 -26.85 -6.02
N ALA A 221 9.52 -27.09 -7.11
CA ALA A 221 9.56 -26.27 -8.30
C ALA A 221 8.43 -25.20 -8.19
N PRO A 222 8.73 -23.96 -7.75
CA PRO A 222 7.68 -23.00 -7.47
C PRO A 222 7.11 -22.42 -8.76
N GLU A 223 5.77 -22.29 -8.81
CA GLU A 223 5.08 -21.57 -9.88
C GLU A 223 5.24 -20.05 -9.67
N LYS A 224 5.33 -19.59 -8.41
CA LYS A 224 5.38 -18.17 -8.06
C LYS A 224 6.34 -17.90 -6.89
N LEU A 225 7.10 -16.81 -6.99
CA LEU A 225 7.88 -16.23 -5.89
C LEU A 225 7.48 -14.77 -5.74
N VAL A 226 6.97 -14.42 -4.56
CA VAL A 226 6.46 -13.06 -4.28
C VAL A 226 7.46 -12.29 -3.43
N PHE A 227 7.84 -11.14 -3.95
CA PHE A 227 8.75 -10.18 -3.31
C PHE A 227 7.93 -9.00 -2.79
N GLY A 228 7.85 -8.84 -1.48
CA GLY A 228 7.40 -7.59 -0.88
C GLY A 228 8.34 -6.47 -1.28
N SER A 229 7.83 -5.48 -2.02
CA SER A 229 8.70 -4.51 -2.70
C SER A 229 9.56 -3.68 -1.75
N GLY A 230 8.98 -3.27 -0.62
CA GLY A 230 9.66 -2.37 0.33
C GLY A 230 9.88 -0.95 -0.16
N LEU A 231 9.56 -0.67 -1.44
CA LEU A 231 9.82 0.61 -2.11
C LEU A 231 9.08 1.76 -1.42
N GLY A 232 9.81 2.82 -1.09
CA GLY A 232 9.31 4.01 -0.42
C GLY A 232 9.05 5.16 -1.38
N ILE A 233 8.31 6.16 -0.88
CA ILE A 233 8.07 7.44 -1.56
C ILE A 233 8.48 8.61 -0.65
N PRO A 234 8.84 9.78 -1.21
CA PRO A 234 9.24 10.95 -0.43
C PRO A 234 8.00 11.64 0.14
N TYR A 235 7.73 11.48 1.44
CA TYR A 235 6.57 12.11 2.08
C TYR A 235 6.82 13.56 2.51
N HIS A 236 8.08 13.89 2.80
CA HIS A 236 8.43 15.14 3.46
C HIS A 236 9.37 15.96 2.59
N ASP A 237 9.33 17.27 2.77
CA ASP A 237 10.30 18.16 2.13
C ASP A 237 11.72 17.74 2.49
N GLY A 238 12.58 17.66 1.46
CA GLY A 238 13.97 17.23 1.59
C GLY A 238 14.20 15.71 1.52
N ASP A 239 13.15 14.89 1.51
CA ASP A 239 13.31 13.47 1.18
C ASP A 239 13.69 13.33 -0.31
N LYS A 240 14.68 12.48 -0.58
CA LYS A 240 15.07 12.19 -1.97
C LYS A 240 14.21 11.07 -2.51
N PRO A 241 13.65 11.21 -3.73
CA PRO A 241 12.97 10.11 -4.41
C PRO A 241 13.87 8.88 -4.52
N LEU A 242 13.26 7.70 -4.46
CA LEU A 242 13.97 6.44 -4.64
C LEU A 242 14.54 6.35 -6.06
N ASP A 243 15.84 6.09 -6.17
CA ASP A 243 16.49 5.75 -7.44
C ASP A 243 16.17 4.29 -7.80
N LEU A 244 15.11 4.13 -8.59
CA LEU A 244 14.63 2.83 -9.03
C LEU A 244 15.62 2.12 -9.97
N ALA A 245 16.39 2.88 -10.77
CA ALA A 245 17.38 2.31 -11.66
C ALA A 245 18.56 1.72 -10.87
N ALA A 246 18.97 2.37 -9.78
CA ALA A 246 19.97 1.84 -8.88
C ALA A 246 19.48 0.55 -8.16
N VAL A 247 18.20 0.50 -7.72
CA VAL A 247 17.61 -0.74 -7.17
C VAL A 247 17.69 -1.87 -8.20
N ALA A 248 17.21 -1.62 -9.40
CA ALA A 248 17.18 -2.62 -10.48
C ALA A 248 18.60 -3.06 -10.86
N GLY A 249 19.52 -2.12 -11.06
CA GLY A 249 20.93 -2.43 -11.35
C GLY A 249 21.61 -3.26 -10.27
N GLY A 250 21.19 -3.09 -9.02
CA GLY A 250 21.71 -3.86 -7.88
C GLY A 250 21.21 -5.30 -7.79
N ILE A 251 20.18 -5.73 -8.55
CA ILE A 251 19.55 -7.05 -8.36
C ILE A 251 19.27 -7.82 -9.67
N ILE A 252 19.24 -7.17 -10.82
CA ILE A 252 18.88 -7.83 -12.10
C ILE A 252 19.74 -9.05 -12.38
N GLY A 253 21.06 -8.97 -12.15
CA GLY A 253 21.96 -10.09 -12.34
C GLY A 253 21.63 -11.30 -11.47
N ASP A 254 21.21 -11.07 -10.24
CA ASP A 254 20.82 -12.13 -9.30
C ASP A 254 19.47 -12.76 -9.71
N LEU A 255 18.53 -11.95 -10.23
CA LEU A 255 17.24 -12.43 -10.77
C LEU A 255 17.45 -13.29 -12.04
N ASP A 256 18.35 -12.85 -12.93
CA ASP A 256 18.69 -13.60 -14.16
C ASP A 256 19.40 -14.91 -13.81
N ALA A 257 20.28 -14.92 -12.82
CA ALA A 257 20.93 -16.11 -12.32
C ALA A 257 19.89 -17.13 -11.77
N LEU A 258 18.93 -16.66 -10.97
CA LEU A 258 17.83 -17.50 -10.49
C LEU A 258 17.03 -18.10 -11.66
N LYS A 259 16.64 -17.28 -12.62
CA LYS A 259 15.85 -17.74 -13.79
C LYS A 259 16.63 -18.66 -14.72
N GLY A 260 17.95 -18.64 -14.67
CA GLY A 260 18.84 -19.58 -15.37
C GLY A 260 18.88 -20.98 -14.77
N GLU A 261 18.47 -21.14 -13.52
CA GLU A 261 18.37 -22.44 -12.87
C GLU A 261 17.11 -23.19 -13.34
N ALA A 262 17.25 -24.47 -13.74
CA ALA A 262 16.15 -25.27 -14.33
C ALA A 262 14.88 -25.27 -13.45
N ARG A 263 15.04 -25.33 -12.12
CA ARG A 263 13.97 -25.32 -11.13
C ARG A 263 13.12 -24.06 -11.21
N PHE A 264 13.72 -22.90 -11.48
CA PHE A 264 13.06 -21.58 -11.48
C PHE A 264 12.79 -21.03 -12.88
N ALA A 265 13.15 -21.78 -13.93
CA ALA A 265 13.04 -21.29 -15.32
C ALA A 265 11.62 -20.81 -15.69
N SER A 266 10.59 -21.56 -15.26
CA SER A 266 9.17 -21.22 -15.48
C SER A 266 8.54 -20.39 -14.36
N THR A 267 9.23 -20.18 -13.23
CA THR A 267 8.69 -19.48 -12.07
C THR A 267 8.33 -18.02 -12.40
N GLN A 268 7.13 -17.59 -12.04
CA GLN A 268 6.74 -16.19 -12.12
C GLN A 268 7.26 -15.43 -10.90
N LEU A 269 8.03 -14.38 -11.14
CA LEU A 269 8.45 -13.46 -10.10
C LEU A 269 7.39 -12.35 -9.99
N VAL A 270 6.92 -12.09 -8.78
CA VAL A 270 5.88 -11.10 -8.50
C VAL A 270 6.41 -10.05 -7.54
N LEU A 271 6.21 -8.77 -7.87
CA LEU A 271 6.54 -7.65 -7.02
C LEU A 271 5.25 -7.10 -6.40
N GLU A 272 5.10 -7.25 -5.08
CA GLU A 272 3.95 -6.76 -4.35
C GLU A 272 4.12 -5.28 -3.97
N LEU A 273 3.18 -4.47 -4.40
CA LEU A 273 3.24 -3.02 -4.35
C LEU A 273 1.94 -2.46 -3.74
N GLY A 274 2.08 -1.42 -2.94
CA GLY A 274 0.94 -0.64 -2.47
C GLY A 274 1.28 0.84 -2.58
N ARG A 275 1.86 1.37 -1.52
CA ARG A 275 2.30 2.76 -1.38
C ARG A 275 3.05 3.31 -2.59
N TYR A 276 4.01 2.56 -3.10
CA TYR A 276 4.86 2.99 -4.22
C TYR A 276 4.08 3.22 -5.50
N LEU A 277 3.01 2.46 -5.73
CA LEU A 277 2.16 2.60 -6.93
C LEU A 277 1.22 3.80 -6.84
N VAL A 278 0.53 3.97 -5.72
CA VAL A 278 -0.61 4.92 -5.63
C VAL A 278 -0.34 6.13 -4.73
N GLY A 279 0.69 6.09 -3.89
CA GLY A 279 0.91 7.13 -2.88
C GLY A 279 1.05 8.53 -3.47
N GLU A 280 1.97 8.72 -4.43
CA GLU A 280 2.21 10.00 -5.09
C GLU A 280 1.11 10.39 -6.10
N ALA A 281 0.19 9.50 -6.39
CA ALA A 281 -0.95 9.76 -7.26
C ALA A 281 -2.12 10.48 -6.56
N GLY A 282 -2.07 10.63 -5.23
CA GLY A 282 -3.17 11.19 -4.46
C GLY A 282 -2.84 12.49 -3.75
N TYR A 283 -3.86 13.34 -3.68
CA TYR A 283 -3.87 14.56 -2.87
C TYR A 283 -5.01 14.51 -1.87
N PHE A 284 -4.76 14.96 -0.64
CA PHE A 284 -5.82 15.31 0.28
C PHE A 284 -6.03 16.81 0.24
N VAL A 285 -7.24 17.22 -0.12
CA VAL A 285 -7.63 18.63 -0.30
C VAL A 285 -8.55 19.04 0.84
N THR A 286 -8.18 20.09 1.56
CA THR A 286 -8.96 20.65 2.66
C THR A 286 -9.10 22.16 2.49
N ARG A 287 -10.21 22.71 2.94
CA ARG A 287 -10.50 24.16 2.89
C ARG A 287 -10.23 24.79 4.23
N VAL A 288 -9.58 25.93 4.22
CA VAL A 288 -9.43 26.78 5.40
C VAL A 288 -10.75 27.46 5.70
N ILE A 289 -11.34 27.15 6.85
CA ILE A 289 -12.63 27.70 7.30
C ILE A 289 -12.47 28.91 8.22
N SER A 290 -11.30 29.06 8.83
CA SER A 290 -11.00 30.22 9.68
C SER A 290 -9.50 30.39 9.82
N VAL A 291 -9.05 31.63 9.98
CA VAL A 291 -7.66 31.95 10.29
C VAL A 291 -7.66 32.84 11.54
N LYS A 292 -6.79 32.51 12.49
CA LYS A 292 -6.64 33.27 13.70
C LYS A 292 -5.19 33.43 14.13
N GLU A 293 -4.91 34.49 14.88
CA GLU A 293 -3.65 34.63 15.59
C GLU A 293 -3.83 34.23 17.06
N SER A 294 -2.86 33.47 17.57
CA SER A 294 -2.86 33.04 18.96
C SER A 294 -1.43 33.06 19.50
N ARG A 295 -1.17 33.96 20.44
CA ARG A 295 0.14 34.08 21.13
C ARG A 295 1.32 34.18 20.14
N GLY A 296 1.14 34.99 19.09
CA GLY A 296 2.15 35.23 18.06
C GLY A 296 2.26 34.15 16.97
N ASN A 297 1.45 33.12 17.02
CA ASN A 297 1.36 32.11 15.96
C ASN A 297 0.10 32.31 15.14
N ARG A 298 0.25 32.22 13.81
CA ARG A 298 -0.86 32.20 12.88
C ARG A 298 -1.35 30.76 12.69
N ILE A 299 -2.66 30.51 12.80
CA ILE A 299 -3.28 29.21 12.78
C ILE A 299 -4.41 29.22 11.76
N GLY A 300 -4.32 28.34 10.75
CA GLY A 300 -5.40 28.02 9.82
C GLY A 300 -6.18 26.80 10.32
N ILE A 301 -7.48 26.96 10.48
CA ILE A 301 -8.40 25.88 10.86
C ILE A 301 -9.07 25.39 9.59
N CYS A 302 -8.91 24.09 9.29
CA CYS A 302 -9.39 23.46 8.08
C CYS A 302 -10.67 22.64 8.32
N ASP A 303 -11.43 22.35 7.28
CA ASP A 303 -12.61 21.48 7.32
C ASP A 303 -12.27 19.98 7.39
N GLY A 304 -11.01 19.60 7.12
CA GLY A 304 -10.49 18.27 7.28
C GLY A 304 -9.23 18.24 8.12
N GLY A 305 -9.01 17.16 8.85
CA GLY A 305 -7.91 17.02 9.79
C GLY A 305 -7.47 15.58 10.03
N MET A 306 -7.03 15.29 11.24
CA MET A 306 -6.54 13.98 11.67
C MET A 306 -7.56 12.86 11.43
N ASN A 307 -8.86 13.12 11.57
CA ASN A 307 -9.91 12.15 11.32
C ASN A 307 -10.00 11.71 9.85
N ASN A 308 -9.52 12.52 8.93
CA ASN A 308 -9.49 12.22 7.52
C ASN A 308 -8.13 11.70 7.06
N HIS A 309 -7.04 12.25 7.62
CA HIS A 309 -5.68 11.93 7.21
C HIS A 309 -4.74 11.77 8.41
N LEU A 310 -4.89 10.66 9.15
CA LEU A 310 -4.07 10.36 10.33
C LEU A 310 -2.56 10.33 10.02
N PRO A 311 -2.08 9.74 8.89
CA PRO A 311 -0.65 9.75 8.59
C PRO A 311 -0.06 11.16 8.44
N ALA A 312 -0.75 12.09 7.78
CA ALA A 312 -0.28 13.46 7.63
C ALA A 312 -0.22 14.21 8.97
N SER A 313 -1.09 13.86 9.91
CA SER A 313 -1.06 14.42 11.27
C SER A 313 0.09 13.88 12.15
N GLY A 314 0.89 12.94 11.64
CA GLY A 314 2.03 12.35 12.36
C GLY A 314 1.66 11.23 13.34
N HIS A 315 0.38 10.87 13.47
CA HIS A 315 -0.08 9.87 14.44
C HIS A 315 -0.08 8.43 13.90
N PHE A 316 0.51 8.19 12.72
CA PHE A 316 0.61 6.87 12.12
C PHE A 316 2.07 6.41 12.06
N GLY A 317 2.63 6.08 13.23
CA GLY A 317 3.97 5.51 13.36
C GLY A 317 5.14 6.51 13.35
N MET A 318 4.91 7.81 13.33
CA MET A 318 5.98 8.80 13.46
C MET A 318 6.40 8.96 14.92
N VAL A 319 7.72 8.86 15.17
CA VAL A 319 8.31 9.18 16.49
C VAL A 319 8.50 10.67 16.62
N ILE A 320 8.89 11.36 15.54
CA ILE A 320 9.02 12.82 15.46
C ILE A 320 8.11 13.28 14.34
N HIS A 321 7.21 14.23 14.66
CA HIS A 321 6.31 14.82 13.67
C HIS A 321 7.11 15.57 12.59
N ARG A 322 6.90 15.21 11.33
CA ARG A 322 7.38 15.92 10.14
C ARG A 322 6.17 16.26 9.28
N ASN A 323 6.08 17.48 8.81
CA ASN A 323 5.00 17.87 7.91
C ASN A 323 5.08 17.09 6.60
N TYR A 324 3.97 16.60 6.10
CA TYR A 324 3.87 16.15 4.71
C TYR A 324 4.11 17.35 3.78
N ALA A 325 4.66 17.10 2.61
CA ALA A 325 4.71 18.11 1.56
C ALA A 325 3.28 18.57 1.24
N MET A 326 3.09 19.88 1.18
CA MET A 326 1.78 20.49 0.89
C MET A 326 1.94 21.83 0.21
N HIS A 327 0.89 22.30 -0.44
CA HIS A 327 0.87 23.63 -1.05
C HIS A 327 -0.52 24.27 -0.95
N LYS A 328 -0.56 25.59 -1.04
CA LYS A 328 -1.79 26.36 -1.28
C LYS A 328 -2.16 26.21 -2.76
N VAL A 329 -3.34 25.69 -3.05
CA VAL A 329 -3.84 25.54 -4.41
C VAL A 329 -3.98 26.92 -5.07
N GLY A 330 -3.39 27.09 -6.26
CA GLY A 330 -3.33 28.39 -6.93
C GLY A 330 -2.15 29.28 -6.51
N GLY A 331 -1.36 28.85 -5.53
CA GLY A 331 -0.15 29.59 -5.11
C GLY A 331 -0.41 30.93 -4.46
N GLY A 332 0.50 31.90 -4.65
CA GLY A 332 0.43 33.27 -4.15
C GLY A 332 1.68 33.71 -3.39
N ASP A 333 1.76 35.01 -3.12
CA ASP A 333 2.80 35.66 -2.32
C ASP A 333 2.14 36.64 -1.32
N PRO A 334 2.80 37.02 -0.21
CA PRO A 334 4.09 36.53 0.30
C PRO A 334 3.99 35.20 1.03
N ALA A 335 5.13 34.52 1.23
CA ALA A 335 5.19 33.30 2.06
C ALA A 335 5.08 33.67 3.56
N GLU A 336 4.37 32.85 4.31
CA GLU A 336 4.25 32.96 5.77
C GLU A 336 4.42 31.60 6.44
N LYS A 337 4.78 31.64 7.74
CA LYS A 337 4.81 30.46 8.60
C LYS A 337 3.46 30.32 9.30
N ILE A 338 2.82 29.15 9.15
CA ILE A 338 1.48 28.91 9.68
C ILE A 338 1.38 27.49 10.25
N ASP A 339 0.60 27.32 11.32
CA ASP A 339 0.12 26.02 11.78
C ASP A 339 -1.21 25.70 11.10
N LEU A 340 -1.38 24.47 10.60
CA LEU A 340 -2.65 24.00 10.05
C LEU A 340 -3.24 22.93 10.97
N VAL A 341 -4.48 23.13 11.38
CA VAL A 341 -5.23 22.24 12.28
C VAL A 341 -6.55 21.83 11.63
N GLY A 342 -7.05 20.64 11.99
CA GLY A 342 -8.38 20.21 11.56
C GLY A 342 -9.50 20.73 12.45
N PRO A 343 -10.74 20.25 12.23
CA PRO A 343 -11.95 20.74 12.90
C PRO A 343 -12.23 20.07 14.24
N LEU A 344 -11.42 19.12 14.67
CA LEU A 344 -11.73 18.27 15.82
C LEU A 344 -11.54 19.02 17.14
N CYS A 345 -12.38 18.72 18.12
CA CYS A 345 -12.26 19.25 19.48
C CYS A 345 -11.16 18.52 20.28
N THR A 346 -9.93 18.51 19.75
CA THR A 346 -8.75 17.92 20.38
C THR A 346 -7.46 18.62 19.95
N SER A 347 -6.52 18.76 20.87
CA SER A 347 -5.23 19.43 20.61
C SER A 347 -4.27 18.66 19.71
N ILE A 348 -4.53 17.39 19.44
CA ILE A 348 -3.71 16.54 18.57
C ILE A 348 -4.12 16.64 17.09
N ASP A 349 -5.21 17.34 16.76
CA ASP A 349 -5.68 17.50 15.38
C ASP A 349 -4.85 18.55 14.63
N ARG A 350 -3.65 18.14 14.22
CA ARG A 350 -2.70 19.01 13.52
C ARG A 350 -2.30 18.36 12.20
N LEU A 351 -2.52 19.06 11.11
CA LEU A 351 -2.03 18.65 9.78
C LEU A 351 -0.59 19.11 9.54
N ALA A 352 -0.24 20.32 10.03
CA ALA A 352 1.11 20.84 9.92
C ALA A 352 1.49 21.76 11.09
N ASN A 353 2.77 21.75 11.44
CA ASN A 353 3.37 22.64 12.42
C ASN A 353 4.34 23.59 11.72
N GLY A 354 4.05 24.88 11.74
CA GLY A 354 4.94 25.92 11.22
C GLY A 354 5.36 25.69 9.76
N VAL A 355 4.46 25.22 8.93
CA VAL A 355 4.72 25.07 7.49
C VAL A 355 4.82 26.44 6.83
N VAL A 356 5.73 26.57 5.86
CA VAL A 356 5.89 27.79 5.08
C VAL A 356 5.07 27.68 3.79
N LEU A 357 4.03 28.50 3.70
CA LEU A 357 3.11 28.53 2.56
C LEU A 357 2.90 29.99 2.10
N PRO A 358 2.40 30.22 0.86
CA PRO A 358 1.82 31.52 0.51
C PRO A 358 0.76 31.92 1.54
N ARG A 359 0.62 33.23 1.80
CA ARG A 359 -0.32 33.74 2.80
C ARG A 359 -1.70 33.09 2.68
N ILE A 360 -2.18 32.54 3.80
CA ILE A 360 -3.41 31.77 3.86
C ILE A 360 -4.55 32.66 4.40
N GLU A 361 -5.68 32.64 3.70
CA GLU A 361 -6.91 33.32 4.09
C GLU A 361 -8.09 32.32 4.14
N GLU A 362 -9.21 32.74 4.73
CA GLU A 362 -10.43 31.94 4.76
C GLU A 362 -10.93 31.65 3.34
N GLY A 363 -11.30 30.40 3.10
CA GLY A 363 -11.73 29.90 1.78
C GLY A 363 -10.61 29.29 0.94
N ASP A 364 -9.34 29.52 1.29
CA ASP A 364 -8.20 28.93 0.58
C ASP A 364 -8.19 27.40 0.69
N LEU A 365 -7.64 26.76 -0.33
CA LEU A 365 -7.49 25.31 -0.39
C LEU A 365 -6.04 24.92 -0.14
N ILE A 366 -5.85 23.91 0.71
CA ILE A 366 -4.56 23.28 0.96
C ILE A 366 -4.61 21.87 0.37
N ALA A 367 -3.61 21.55 -0.44
CA ALA A 367 -3.39 20.21 -0.98
C ALA A 367 -2.21 19.53 -0.28
N VAL A 368 -2.46 18.45 0.45
CA VAL A 368 -1.45 17.58 1.06
C VAL A 368 -1.08 16.53 0.03
N HIS A 369 0.22 16.46 -0.31
CA HIS A 369 0.75 15.55 -1.31
C HIS A 369 0.82 14.10 -0.80
N ASN A 370 1.09 13.18 -1.71
CA ASN A 370 1.39 11.76 -1.41
C ASN A 370 0.30 11.06 -0.56
N SER A 371 -0.94 11.46 -0.77
CA SER A 371 -2.12 11.03 -0.01
C SER A 371 -2.88 9.87 -0.66
N GLY A 372 -2.32 9.26 -1.72
CA GLY A 372 -2.97 8.17 -2.46
C GLY A 372 -2.97 6.83 -1.75
N ALA A 373 -2.13 6.66 -0.71
CA ALA A 373 -2.01 5.43 0.06
C ALA A 373 -2.18 5.69 1.55
N TYR A 374 -2.94 4.83 2.24
CA TYR A 374 -3.16 4.83 3.70
C TYR A 374 -3.75 6.13 4.28
N GLY A 375 -4.21 7.06 3.46
CA GLY A 375 -4.82 8.31 3.93
C GLY A 375 -6.16 8.06 4.62
N LEU A 376 -7.22 7.91 3.82
CA LEU A 376 -8.58 7.74 4.33
C LEU A 376 -8.74 6.47 5.17
N THR A 377 -8.31 5.33 4.64
CA THR A 377 -8.59 4.01 5.23
C THR A 377 -7.82 3.72 6.53
N ALA A 378 -6.73 4.43 6.77
CA ALA A 378 -5.97 4.34 8.02
C ALA A 378 -6.38 5.41 9.05
N SER A 379 -7.45 6.16 8.78
CA SER A 379 -7.86 7.31 9.59
C SER A 379 -9.13 7.03 10.41
N PRO A 380 -9.30 7.66 11.57
CA PRO A 380 -10.47 7.49 12.44
C PRO A 380 -11.66 8.35 11.94
N ILE A 381 -12.17 8.03 10.75
CA ILE A 381 -13.18 8.82 10.02
C ILE A 381 -14.50 9.03 10.78
N HIS A 382 -14.78 8.20 11.79
CA HIS A 382 -15.97 8.34 12.64
C HIS A 382 -15.74 9.16 13.89
N PHE A 383 -14.51 9.62 14.14
CA PHE A 383 -14.20 10.38 15.36
C PHE A 383 -14.91 11.73 15.32
N ILE A 384 -15.65 12.03 16.43
CA ILE A 384 -16.49 13.23 16.62
C ILE A 384 -17.62 13.36 15.56
N SER A 385 -17.90 12.30 14.79
CA SER A 385 -19.05 12.23 13.87
C SER A 385 -19.09 13.30 12.76
N HIS A 386 -17.94 13.81 12.35
CA HIS A 386 -17.86 14.61 11.14
C HIS A 386 -18.20 13.77 9.90
N ALA A 387 -18.70 14.42 8.86
CA ALA A 387 -18.93 13.76 7.58
C ALA A 387 -17.62 13.17 7.01
N ALA A 388 -17.72 12.00 6.40
CA ALA A 388 -16.57 11.40 5.70
C ALA A 388 -16.13 12.29 4.53
N PRO A 389 -14.82 12.35 4.23
CA PRO A 389 -14.33 13.09 3.09
C PRO A 389 -14.81 12.47 1.77
N ARG A 390 -14.83 13.26 0.71
CA ARG A 390 -15.09 12.77 -0.63
C ARG A 390 -13.89 12.00 -1.17
N GLU A 391 -14.15 11.02 -2.03
CA GLU A 391 -13.13 10.34 -2.82
C GLU A 391 -13.38 10.64 -4.30
N VAL A 392 -12.36 11.06 -5.02
CA VAL A 392 -12.48 11.46 -6.43
C VAL A 392 -11.39 10.75 -7.23
N LEU A 393 -11.78 10.04 -8.28
CA LEU A 393 -10.87 9.48 -9.26
C LEU A 393 -10.80 10.40 -10.46
N VAL A 394 -9.59 10.76 -10.88
CA VAL A 394 -9.34 11.61 -12.04
C VAL A 394 -8.67 10.79 -13.12
N GLU A 395 -9.36 10.64 -14.23
CA GLU A 395 -8.91 9.95 -15.43
C GLU A 395 -8.98 10.90 -16.61
N ALA A 396 -7.88 11.05 -17.36
CA ALA A 396 -7.78 11.99 -18.48
C ALA A 396 -8.30 13.42 -18.15
N ASN A 397 -7.94 13.95 -16.98
CA ASN A 397 -8.40 15.25 -16.44
C ASN A 397 -9.91 15.34 -16.14
N ALA A 398 -10.66 14.24 -16.17
CA ALA A 398 -12.08 14.19 -15.82
C ALA A 398 -12.26 13.68 -14.38
N PRO A 399 -12.60 14.54 -13.41
CA PRO A 399 -12.87 14.11 -12.04
C PRO A 399 -14.23 13.44 -11.95
N ARG A 400 -14.28 12.31 -11.24
CA ARG A 400 -15.50 11.55 -10.95
C ARG A 400 -15.59 11.30 -9.45
N ASP A 401 -16.70 11.63 -8.83
CA ASP A 401 -16.98 11.26 -7.43
C ASP A 401 -17.11 9.73 -7.34
N VAL A 402 -16.27 9.16 -6.49
CA VAL A 402 -16.21 7.71 -6.22
C VAL A 402 -16.26 7.43 -4.72
N THR A 403 -16.87 8.37 -3.98
CA THR A 403 -17.00 8.27 -2.52
C THR A 403 -17.79 7.03 -2.14
N ARG A 404 -17.19 6.20 -1.29
CA ARG A 404 -17.84 4.98 -0.79
C ARG A 404 -18.98 5.31 0.14
N GLN A 405 -20.07 4.58 0.00
CA GLN A 405 -21.15 4.60 0.98
C GLN A 405 -20.79 3.68 2.16
N LEU A 406 -21.18 4.07 3.37
CA LEU A 406 -20.87 3.29 4.60
C LEU A 406 -21.41 1.84 4.58
N GLY A 407 -22.34 1.51 3.70
CA GLY A 407 -22.88 0.16 3.50
C GLY A 407 -22.05 -0.75 2.58
N ASP A 408 -21.07 -0.23 1.88
CA ASP A 408 -20.32 -0.99 0.86
C ASP A 408 -19.29 -1.99 1.45
N ILE A 409 -19.09 -1.95 2.77
CA ILE A 409 -18.09 -2.79 3.48
C ILE A 409 -18.74 -3.88 4.35
N ALA A 410 -20.08 -3.91 4.42
CA ALA A 410 -20.82 -4.87 5.26
C ALA A 410 -20.91 -6.27 4.64
#